data_62b86c21d74ae39d086edcb6ce312ba1
#
_entry.id   62b86c21d74ae39d086edcb6ce312ba1
#
_cell.length_a   1.000
_cell.length_b   1.000
_cell.length_c   1.000
_cell.angle_alpha   90.00
_cell.angle_beta   90.00
_cell.angle_gamma   90.00
#
_symmetry.space_group_name_H-M   'P 1'
#
loop_
_entity.id
_entity.type
_entity.pdbx_description
1 polymer ?
#
loop_
_entity_poly.entity_id
_entity_poly.type
_entity_poly.pdbx_seq_one_letter_code
_entity_poly.pdbx_strand_id
1 'polypeptide(L)'
;MQNKEVLNRKNVLVNKHLCNFIESKFLREYHDQEGNIISQNKYAKLCGITSSTISKLKLPEGYDVPMSTIYNILRHECYSLEKFFKEFENTKGINIPD
;
A
#
# COMPACT_ATOMS: atom_id res chain seq x y z
N MET A 1 21.06 -10.71 19.13
CA MET A 1 20.05 -9.65 19.17
C MET A 1 20.39 -8.56 18.14
N GLN A 2 19.41 -8.14 17.40
CA GLN A 2 19.63 -7.08 16.41
C GLN A 2 19.51 -5.71 17.06
N ASN A 3 20.33 -4.77 16.64
CA ASN A 3 20.28 -3.42 17.17
C ASN A 3 19.19 -2.61 16.44
N LYS A 4 18.89 -1.43 16.98
CA LYS A 4 17.82 -0.57 16.48
C LYS A 4 18.05 -0.17 15.03
N GLU A 5 19.29 0.08 14.65
CA GLU A 5 19.64 0.50 13.30
C GLU A 5 19.32 -0.58 12.26
N VAL A 6 19.64 -1.84 12.59
CA VAL A 6 19.33 -2.97 11.72
C VAL A 6 17.83 -3.13 11.58
N LEU A 7 17.09 -3.01 12.67
CA LEU A 7 15.63 -3.13 12.65
C LEU A 7 15.00 -2.01 11.82
N ASN A 8 15.53 -0.79 11.93
CA ASN A 8 15.02 0.34 11.14
C ASN A 8 15.22 0.11 9.65
N ARG A 9 16.36 -0.45 9.25
CA ARG A 9 16.60 -0.77 7.83
C ARG A 9 15.62 -1.81 7.32
N LYS A 10 15.31 -2.81 8.13
CA LYS A 10 14.30 -3.82 7.75
C LYS A 10 12.93 -3.19 7.59
N ASN A 11 12.56 -2.29 8.50
CA ASN A 11 11.28 -1.60 8.42
C ASN A 11 11.18 -0.73 7.16
N VAL A 12 12.23 -0.01 6.83
CA VAL A 12 12.27 0.81 5.62
C VAL A 12 12.09 -0.07 4.38
N LEU A 13 12.74 -1.22 4.35
CA LEU A 13 12.64 -2.14 3.21
C LEU A 13 11.22 -2.69 3.06
N VAL A 14 10.60 -3.11 4.16
CA VAL A 14 9.22 -3.61 4.13
C VAL A 14 8.27 -2.52 3.66
N ASN A 15 8.41 -1.30 4.18
CA ASN A 15 7.58 -0.17 3.79
C ASN A 15 7.71 0.12 2.30
N LYS A 16 8.93 0.12 1.79
CA LYS A 16 9.18 0.34 0.37
C LYS A 16 8.45 -0.70 -0.49
N HIS A 17 8.62 -1.96 -0.17
CA HIS A 17 7.99 -3.04 -0.96
C HIS A 17 6.48 -3.01 -0.84
N LEU A 18 5.96 -2.71 0.36
CA LEU A 18 4.52 -2.66 0.58
C LEU A 18 3.88 -1.53 -0.22
N CYS A 19 4.46 -0.33 -0.15
CA CYS A 19 3.95 0.81 -0.90
C CYS A 19 4.03 0.57 -2.40
N ASN A 20 5.14 0.01 -2.89
CA ASN A 20 5.30 -0.30 -4.31
C ASN A 20 4.29 -1.33 -4.77
N PHE A 21 3.95 -2.31 -3.93
CA PHE A 21 2.97 -3.32 -4.25
C PHE A 21 1.57 -2.69 -4.36
N ILE A 22 1.21 -1.83 -3.41
CA ILE A 22 -0.07 -1.11 -3.45
C ILE A 22 -0.15 -0.26 -4.73
N GLU A 23 0.91 0.47 -5.04
CA GLU A 23 0.95 1.31 -6.23
C GLU A 23 0.75 0.49 -7.50
N SER A 24 1.47 -0.59 -7.65
CA SER A 24 1.38 -1.40 -8.86
C SER A 24 0.04 -2.09 -9.00
N LYS A 25 -0.62 -2.40 -7.89
CA LYS A 25 -1.87 -3.14 -7.90
C LYS A 25 -3.09 -2.23 -8.07
N PHE A 26 -3.09 -1.06 -7.42
CA PHE A 26 -4.30 -0.24 -7.33
C PHE A 26 -4.14 1.21 -7.81
N LEU A 27 -2.93 1.74 -7.88
CA LEU A 27 -2.74 3.18 -8.05
C LEU A 27 -2.20 3.59 -9.42
N ARG A 28 -2.21 2.69 -10.38
CA ARG A 28 -1.81 3.06 -11.76
C ARG A 28 -2.96 3.66 -12.54
N GLU A 29 -4.17 3.24 -12.23
CA GLU A 29 -5.37 3.77 -12.83
C GLU A 29 -6.46 3.71 -11.77
N TYR A 30 -7.17 4.80 -11.56
CA TYR A 30 -8.15 4.91 -10.48
C TYR A 30 -9.55 4.66 -11.00
N HIS A 31 -10.32 3.85 -10.28
CA HIS A 31 -11.69 3.50 -10.66
C HIS A 31 -12.64 3.71 -9.49
N ASP A 32 -13.89 4.09 -9.83
CA ASP A 32 -14.97 4.11 -8.85
C ASP A 32 -15.59 2.71 -8.72
N GLN A 33 -16.65 2.59 -7.92
CA GLN A 33 -17.31 1.30 -7.68
C GLN A 33 -17.99 0.73 -8.92
N GLU A 34 -18.25 1.57 -9.91
CA GLU A 34 -18.92 1.17 -11.15
C GLU A 34 -17.93 0.90 -12.28
N GLY A 35 -16.64 0.99 -11.99
CA GLY A 35 -15.59 0.72 -12.96
C GLY A 35 -15.23 1.90 -13.84
N ASN A 36 -15.75 3.09 -13.57
CA ASN A 36 -15.40 4.29 -14.33
C ASN A 36 -14.04 4.82 -13.89
N ILE A 37 -13.26 5.31 -14.86
CA ILE A 37 -11.96 5.92 -14.57
C ILE A 37 -12.19 7.29 -13.93
N ILE A 38 -11.52 7.54 -12.82
CA ILE A 38 -11.68 8.79 -12.06
C ILE A 38 -10.32 9.39 -11.72
N SER A 39 -10.32 10.61 -11.19
CA SER A 39 -9.11 11.31 -10.81
C SER A 39 -8.55 10.76 -9.48
N GLN A 40 -7.27 11.06 -9.23
CA GLN A 40 -6.63 10.71 -7.95
C GLN A 40 -7.38 11.33 -6.77
N ASN A 41 -7.81 12.60 -6.90
CA ASN A 41 -8.52 13.29 -5.82
C ASN A 41 -9.85 12.59 -5.50
N LYS A 42 -10.59 12.21 -6.52
CA LYS A 42 -11.87 11.53 -6.32
C LYS A 42 -11.66 10.15 -5.71
N TYR A 43 -10.66 9.42 -6.20
CA TYR A 43 -10.32 8.11 -5.65
C TYR A 43 -9.97 8.21 -4.17
N ALA A 44 -9.14 9.19 -3.81
CA ALA A 44 -8.77 9.40 -2.41
C ALA A 44 -10.01 9.63 -1.55
N LYS A 45 -10.93 10.48 -2.00
CA LYS A 45 -12.18 10.73 -1.30
C LYS A 45 -12.98 9.45 -1.09
N LEU A 46 -13.11 8.65 -2.14
CA LEU A 46 -13.87 7.39 -2.04
C LEU A 46 -13.22 6.40 -1.09
N CYS A 47 -11.90 6.39 -1.02
CA CYS A 47 -11.17 5.55 -0.07
C CYS A 47 -11.20 6.10 1.36
N GLY A 48 -11.50 7.38 1.54
CA GLY A 48 -11.45 8.01 2.86
C GLY A 48 -10.05 8.44 3.27
N ILE A 49 -9.20 8.75 2.30
CA ILE A 49 -7.84 9.24 2.53
C ILE A 49 -7.62 10.51 1.73
N THR A 50 -6.44 11.10 1.84
CA THR A 50 -6.12 12.33 1.08
C THR A 50 -5.32 11.99 -0.17
N SER A 51 -5.37 12.90 -1.14
CA SER A 51 -4.58 12.77 -2.36
C SER A 51 -3.08 12.77 -2.04
N SER A 52 -2.66 13.53 -1.03
CA SER A 52 -1.25 13.54 -0.63
C SER A 52 -0.81 12.19 -0.07
N THR A 53 -1.72 11.45 0.59
CA THR A 53 -1.42 10.09 1.05
C THR A 53 -1.16 9.17 -0.14
N ILE A 54 -1.98 9.29 -1.19
CA ILE A 54 -1.75 8.51 -2.41
C ILE A 54 -0.40 8.85 -3.02
N SER A 55 -0.04 10.13 -3.06
CA SER A 55 1.25 10.56 -3.59
C SER A 55 2.41 9.96 -2.79
N LYS A 56 2.29 9.86 -1.46
CA LYS A 56 3.30 9.22 -0.62
C LYS A 56 3.45 7.74 -0.95
N LEU A 57 2.33 7.05 -1.18
CA LEU A 57 2.35 5.64 -1.55
C LEU A 57 3.07 5.42 -2.89
N LYS A 58 3.05 6.41 -3.76
CA LYS A 58 3.66 6.31 -5.08
C LYS A 58 5.15 6.69 -5.10
N LEU A 59 5.69 7.13 -3.97
CA LEU A 59 7.12 7.40 -3.88
C LEU A 59 7.90 6.09 -4.00
N PRO A 60 8.99 6.08 -4.78
CA PRO A 60 9.77 4.84 -4.96
C PRO A 60 10.28 4.24 -3.66
N GLU A 61 10.65 5.07 -2.68
CA GLU A 61 11.12 4.61 -1.38
C GLU A 61 10.00 4.24 -0.42
N GLY A 62 8.76 4.61 -0.76
CA GLY A 62 7.63 4.36 0.11
C GLY A 62 7.63 5.24 1.36
N TYR A 63 6.78 4.88 2.31
CA TYR A 63 6.73 5.53 3.61
C TYR A 63 6.11 4.57 4.62
N ASP A 64 6.14 4.92 5.89
CA ASP A 64 5.56 4.08 6.95
C ASP A 64 4.03 4.19 6.89
N VAL A 65 3.42 3.37 6.04
CA VAL A 65 1.99 3.46 5.75
C VAL A 65 1.17 2.88 6.91
N PRO A 66 0.21 3.65 7.44
CA PRO A 66 -0.66 3.13 8.50
C PRO A 66 -1.54 1.99 8.00
N MET A 67 -1.81 1.04 8.87
CA MET A 67 -2.71 -0.09 8.54
C MET A 67 -4.09 0.41 8.12
N SER A 68 -4.57 1.49 8.75
CA SER A 68 -5.86 2.06 8.39
C SER A 68 -5.90 2.56 6.94
N THR A 69 -4.79 3.11 6.45
CA THR A 69 -4.70 3.54 5.06
C THR A 69 -4.83 2.35 4.12
N ILE A 70 -4.14 1.25 4.43
CA ILE A 70 -4.22 0.02 3.64
C ILE A 70 -5.65 -0.50 3.64
N TYR A 71 -6.26 -0.58 4.82
CA TYR A 71 -7.64 -1.06 4.95
C TYR A 71 -8.61 -0.20 4.14
N ASN A 72 -8.46 1.12 4.18
CA ASN A 72 -9.34 2.03 3.44
C ASN A 72 -9.28 1.80 1.94
N ILE A 73 -8.09 1.57 1.40
CA ILE A 73 -7.94 1.27 -0.03
C ILE A 73 -8.57 -0.08 -0.34
N LEU A 74 -8.29 -1.10 0.46
CA LEU A 74 -8.82 -2.44 0.21
C LEU A 74 -10.34 -2.47 0.32
N ARG A 75 -10.90 -1.70 1.24
CA ARG A 75 -12.36 -1.61 1.35
C ARG A 75 -12.97 -1.05 0.07
N HIS A 76 -12.39 0.01 -0.48
CA HIS A 76 -12.88 0.57 -1.74
C HIS A 76 -12.73 -0.44 -2.88
N GLU A 77 -11.63 -1.18 -2.90
CA GLU A 77 -11.36 -2.16 -3.95
C GLU A 77 -12.09 -3.49 -3.74
N CYS A 78 -12.85 -3.62 -2.65
CA CYS A 78 -13.53 -4.86 -2.30
C CYS A 78 -12.59 -6.05 -2.19
N TYR A 79 -11.47 -5.84 -1.51
CA TYR A 79 -10.36 -6.79 -1.44
C TYR A 79 -10.10 -7.18 0.02
N SER A 80 -9.92 -8.48 0.29
CA SER A 80 -9.67 -8.91 1.67
C SER A 80 -8.22 -8.66 2.09
N LEU A 81 -8.03 -8.36 3.38
CA LEU A 81 -6.70 -8.18 3.95
C LEU A 81 -5.86 -9.46 3.81
N GLU A 82 -6.47 -10.61 4.08
CA GLU A 82 -5.77 -11.88 3.98
C GLU A 82 -5.25 -12.12 2.58
N LYS A 83 -6.12 -11.95 1.58
CA LYS A 83 -5.73 -12.15 0.19
C LYS A 83 -4.62 -11.20 -0.23
N PHE A 84 -4.75 -9.93 0.16
CA PHE A 84 -3.77 -8.91 -0.17
C PHE A 84 -2.39 -9.25 0.39
N PHE A 85 -2.31 -9.56 1.67
CA PHE A 85 -1.02 -9.83 2.29
C PHE A 85 -0.43 -11.16 1.85
N LYS A 86 -1.26 -12.15 1.56
CA LYS A 86 -0.78 -13.39 1.00
C LYS A 86 -0.12 -13.17 -0.36
N GLU A 87 -0.77 -12.38 -1.21
CA GLU A 87 -0.20 -12.02 -2.51
C GLU A 87 1.06 -11.19 -2.36
N PHE A 88 1.08 -10.29 -1.40
CA PHE A 88 2.24 -9.45 -1.15
C PHE A 88 3.46 -10.31 -0.80
N GLU A 89 3.32 -11.22 0.14
CA GLU A 89 4.42 -12.10 0.52
C GLU A 89 4.89 -12.97 -0.65
N ASN A 90 3.96 -13.53 -1.40
CA ASN A 90 4.30 -14.39 -2.53
C ASN A 90 4.99 -13.62 -3.66
N THR A 91 4.51 -12.42 -3.96
CA THR A 91 5.02 -11.63 -5.07
C THR A 91 6.40 -11.05 -4.79
N LYS A 92 6.60 -10.55 -3.57
CA LYS A 92 7.85 -9.85 -3.22
C LYS A 92 8.91 -10.77 -2.65
N GLY A 93 8.55 -11.99 -2.28
CA GLY A 93 9.50 -12.91 -1.67
C GLY A 93 10.06 -12.39 -0.35
N ILE A 94 9.28 -11.57 0.36
CA ILE A 94 9.73 -10.99 1.61
C ILE A 94 9.59 -12.02 2.72
N ASN A 95 10.71 -12.26 3.39
CA ASN A 95 10.73 -13.16 4.54
C ASN A 95 10.62 -12.33 5.81
N ILE A 96 9.38 -11.99 6.15
CA ILE A 96 9.13 -11.01 7.20
C ILE A 96 9.62 -11.42 8.57
N PRO A 97 9.51 -12.67 9.02
CA PRO A 97 10.08 -13.03 10.32
C PRO A 97 11.60 -12.98 10.35
N ASP A 98 12.22 -12.95 9.24
CA ASP A 98 13.65 -13.01 9.13
C ASP A 98 14.36 -11.73 9.68
#